data_c4edb5ac85948dcbc730b322b5875b0f
#
_entry.id   c4edb5ac85948dcbc730b322b5875b0f
#
_cell.length_a   1.000
_cell.length_b   1.000
_cell.length_c   1.000
_cell.angle_alpha   90.00
_cell.angle_beta   90.00
_cell.angle_gamma   90.00
#
_symmetry.space_group_name_H-M   'P 1'
#
loop_
_entity.id
_entity.type
_entity.pdbx_description
1 polymer ?
#
loop_
_entity_poly.entity_id
_entity_poly.type
_entity_poly.pdbx_seq_one_letter_code
_entity_poly.pdbx_strand_id
1 'polypeptide(L)'
;GGLGAWLGPQNGQLDNTAIWDAYYIFDLQIMAEAASVLEKKEDVIMYTRLLKDRKKAFVDRYFDKTTGRFIASDYSRAKAGKEIHIQSSYVLPLAFNIIDDADLRKKVLDNLVETVKNPGITDNGITCQPYSLMTGFITTAWISKALSENGRSDMAYRLLQQTSYPSWLYPVTQGATTIWERLDSYTHERGFGGNNSMNSFNHYSFGAVGQWMIANSLGIDRDPSKPGFEHFILKPEADPTGQMTWAKGWYDTPYGRISSSWKLVGNKVEYEFTIPEGCTATLRIPGILEQELSAGSYRF
;
A
#
# COMPACT_ATOMS: atom_id res chain seq x y z
N GLY A 1 17.22 17.10 -4.75
CA GLY A 1 16.02 16.60 -5.37
C GLY A 1 15.71 15.21 -4.87
N GLY A 2 14.47 14.98 -4.48
CA GLY A 2 14.03 13.66 -4.04
C GLY A 2 14.00 12.66 -5.20
N LEU A 3 14.16 11.37 -4.89
CA LEU A 3 14.16 10.29 -5.87
C LEU A 3 12.76 10.00 -6.47
N GLY A 4 11.70 10.53 -5.84
CA GLY A 4 10.33 10.36 -6.35
C GLY A 4 9.91 8.91 -6.48
N ALA A 5 9.32 8.55 -7.63
CA ALA A 5 8.96 7.17 -7.96
C ALA A 5 10.16 6.38 -8.51
N TRP A 6 11.32 6.46 -7.85
CA TRP A 6 12.59 5.86 -8.29
C TRP A 6 12.41 4.39 -8.69
N LEU A 7 12.97 4.05 -9.85
CA LEU A 7 12.89 2.75 -10.54
C LEU A 7 11.47 2.27 -10.90
N GLY A 8 10.45 3.09 -10.70
CA GLY A 8 9.14 2.80 -11.30
C GLY A 8 9.17 3.01 -12.82
N PRO A 9 8.46 2.21 -13.61
CA PRO A 9 8.43 2.35 -15.07
C PRO A 9 8.00 3.73 -15.57
N GLN A 10 7.22 4.45 -14.75
CA GLN A 10 6.69 5.78 -15.06
C GLN A 10 7.33 6.90 -14.21
N ASN A 11 8.53 6.66 -13.64
CA ASN A 11 9.20 7.61 -12.75
C ASN A 11 9.31 9.04 -13.33
N GLY A 12 9.67 9.18 -14.61
CA GLY A 12 9.79 10.47 -15.26
C GLY A 12 8.50 11.26 -15.42
N GLN A 13 7.33 10.69 -15.16
CA GLN A 13 6.02 11.30 -15.36
C GLN A 13 5.45 11.95 -14.09
N LEU A 14 5.91 11.54 -12.90
CA LEU A 14 5.36 11.99 -11.63
C LEU A 14 5.81 13.41 -11.26
N ASP A 15 4.92 14.15 -10.60
CA ASP A 15 5.26 15.39 -9.90
C ASP A 15 5.81 15.08 -8.51
N ASN A 16 7.12 15.19 -8.33
CA ASN A 16 7.77 14.89 -7.06
C ASN A 16 7.34 15.81 -5.92
N THR A 17 6.87 17.03 -6.22
CA THR A 17 6.38 17.96 -5.20
C THR A 17 5.17 17.39 -4.48
N ALA A 18 4.28 16.70 -5.22
CA ALA A 18 3.13 16.04 -4.63
C ALA A 18 3.52 14.92 -3.63
N ILE A 19 4.61 14.19 -3.90
CA ILE A 19 5.13 13.20 -2.95
C ILE A 19 5.55 13.89 -1.66
N TRP A 20 6.31 14.98 -1.74
CA TRP A 20 6.78 15.71 -0.55
C TRP A 20 5.63 16.31 0.24
N ASP A 21 4.65 16.92 -0.45
CA ASP A 21 3.46 17.47 0.19
C ASP A 21 2.63 16.38 0.88
N ALA A 22 2.49 15.19 0.25
CA ALA A 22 1.78 14.06 0.86
C ALA A 22 2.49 13.54 2.11
N TYR A 23 3.81 13.38 2.08
CA TYR A 23 4.58 12.98 3.26
C TYR A 23 4.57 14.05 4.35
N TYR A 24 4.62 15.33 4.01
CA TYR A 24 4.47 16.39 5.00
C TYR A 24 3.11 16.32 5.73
N ILE A 25 2.04 15.99 5.01
CA ILE A 25 0.72 15.75 5.61
C ILE A 25 0.75 14.51 6.51
N PHE A 26 1.40 13.44 6.09
CA PHE A 26 1.57 12.23 6.89
C PHE A 26 2.39 12.49 8.17
N ASP A 27 3.47 13.26 8.07
CA ASP A 27 4.25 13.67 9.24
C ASP A 27 3.42 14.51 10.22
N LEU A 28 2.55 15.40 9.73
CA LEU A 28 1.64 16.16 10.58
C LEU A 28 0.61 15.28 11.31
N GLN A 29 0.15 14.19 10.68
CA GLN A 29 -0.71 13.20 11.36
C GLN A 29 0.04 12.55 12.52
N ILE A 30 1.26 12.07 12.27
CA ILE A 30 2.11 11.45 13.29
C ILE A 30 2.41 12.46 14.43
N MET A 31 2.72 13.71 14.09
CA MET A 31 3.01 14.73 15.10
C MET A 31 1.79 15.07 15.96
N ALA A 32 0.59 15.11 15.38
CA ALA A 32 -0.64 15.33 16.13
C ALA A 32 -0.95 14.15 17.08
N GLU A 33 -0.77 12.92 16.62
CA GLU A 33 -0.92 11.70 17.44
C GLU A 33 0.13 11.67 18.58
N ALA A 34 1.40 11.92 18.27
CA ALA A 34 2.48 11.96 19.27
C ALA A 34 2.23 13.04 20.32
N ALA A 35 1.82 14.23 19.90
CA ALA A 35 1.46 15.32 20.81
C ALA A 35 0.29 14.93 21.72
N SER A 36 -0.70 14.20 21.20
CA SER A 36 -1.84 13.70 21.98
C SER A 36 -1.39 12.70 23.04
N VAL A 37 -0.54 11.74 22.68
CA VAL A 37 0.01 10.74 23.62
C VAL A 37 0.85 11.40 24.71
N LEU A 38 1.58 12.46 24.36
CA LEU A 38 2.42 13.23 25.30
C LEU A 38 1.65 14.32 26.05
N GLU A 39 0.32 14.39 25.90
CA GLU A 39 -0.56 15.38 26.54
C GLU A 39 -0.18 16.85 26.24
N LYS A 40 0.47 17.12 25.10
CA LYS A 40 0.88 18.45 24.63
C LYS A 40 -0.30 19.15 23.93
N LYS A 41 -1.26 19.67 24.69
CA LYS A 41 -2.54 20.19 24.18
C LYS A 41 -2.39 21.30 23.13
N GLU A 42 -1.45 22.23 23.32
CA GLU A 42 -1.21 23.32 22.36
C GLU A 42 -0.66 22.79 21.05
N ASP A 43 0.25 21.82 21.09
CA ASP A 43 0.81 21.17 19.90
C ASP A 43 -0.26 20.36 19.16
N VAL A 44 -1.15 19.66 19.86
CA VAL A 44 -2.31 18.96 19.26
C VAL A 44 -3.16 19.94 18.47
N ILE A 45 -3.52 21.09 19.03
CA ILE A 45 -4.32 22.12 18.37
C ILE A 45 -3.59 22.65 17.13
N MET A 46 -2.30 22.96 17.27
CA MET A 46 -1.48 23.50 16.19
C MET A 46 -1.35 22.50 15.03
N TYR A 47 -0.93 21.25 15.33
CA TYR A 47 -0.75 20.25 14.27
C TYR A 47 -2.05 19.84 13.60
N THR A 48 -3.15 19.71 14.35
CA THR A 48 -4.47 19.37 13.79
C THR A 48 -4.98 20.48 12.85
N ARG A 49 -4.80 21.76 13.21
CA ARG A 49 -5.13 22.88 12.34
C ARG A 49 -4.29 22.86 11.07
N LEU A 50 -2.97 22.73 11.22
CA LEU A 50 -2.06 22.71 10.08
C LEU A 50 -2.34 21.52 9.15
N LEU A 51 -2.61 20.36 9.72
CA LEU A 51 -3.02 19.15 8.97
C LEU A 51 -4.25 19.41 8.10
N LYS A 52 -5.30 19.99 8.68
CA LYS A 52 -6.53 20.33 7.94
C LYS A 52 -6.26 21.29 6.79
N ASP A 53 -5.48 22.35 7.04
CA ASP A 53 -5.14 23.35 6.04
C ASP A 53 -4.30 22.75 4.89
N ARG A 54 -3.36 21.85 5.21
CA ARG A 54 -2.50 21.21 4.23
C ARG A 54 -3.24 20.15 3.41
N LYS A 55 -4.13 19.37 4.00
CA LYS A 55 -5.02 18.45 3.25
C LYS A 55 -5.84 19.23 2.22
N LYS A 56 -6.48 20.33 2.65
CA LYS A 56 -7.25 21.17 1.74
C LYS A 56 -6.38 21.73 0.61
N ALA A 57 -5.21 22.30 0.92
CA ALA A 57 -4.29 22.85 -0.07
C ALA A 57 -3.79 21.79 -1.06
N PHE A 58 -3.54 20.55 -0.58
CA PHE A 58 -3.15 19.43 -1.43
C PHE A 58 -4.25 19.08 -2.44
N VAL A 59 -5.49 18.93 -1.97
CA VAL A 59 -6.62 18.62 -2.85
C VAL A 59 -6.86 19.72 -3.87
N ASP A 60 -6.83 20.99 -3.44
CA ASP A 60 -7.05 22.14 -4.32
C ASP A 60 -5.96 22.29 -5.38
N ARG A 61 -4.73 21.86 -5.07
CA ARG A 61 -3.57 21.97 -5.97
C ARG A 61 -3.46 20.84 -6.98
N TYR A 62 -3.75 19.61 -6.53
CA TYR A 62 -3.38 18.41 -7.28
C TYR A 62 -4.55 17.65 -7.89
N PHE A 63 -5.79 18.04 -7.65
CA PHE A 63 -6.93 17.31 -8.19
C PHE A 63 -7.96 18.18 -8.91
N ASP A 64 -8.32 17.74 -10.11
CA ASP A 64 -9.60 18.13 -10.68
C ASP A 64 -10.73 17.45 -9.90
N LYS A 65 -11.52 18.24 -9.17
CA LYS A 65 -12.60 17.75 -8.31
C LYS A 65 -13.76 17.14 -9.09
N THR A 66 -13.90 17.49 -10.38
CA THR A 66 -14.94 16.93 -11.24
C THR A 66 -14.64 15.50 -11.62
N THR A 67 -13.40 15.23 -12.02
CA THR A 67 -12.96 13.94 -12.56
C THR A 67 -12.17 13.09 -11.56
N GLY A 68 -11.62 13.67 -10.50
CA GLY A 68 -10.67 13.03 -9.60
C GLY A 68 -9.30 12.77 -10.24
N ARG A 69 -9.02 13.38 -11.40
CA ARG A 69 -7.73 13.26 -12.08
C ARG A 69 -6.67 14.11 -11.38
N PHE A 70 -5.45 13.59 -11.37
CA PHE A 70 -4.30 14.28 -10.80
C PHE A 70 -3.75 15.31 -11.80
N ILE A 71 -3.53 16.53 -11.33
CA ILE A 71 -2.99 17.64 -12.10
C ILE A 71 -1.62 18.01 -11.55
N ALA A 72 -0.62 18.15 -12.43
CA ALA A 72 0.72 18.58 -12.02
C ALA A 72 0.70 20.01 -11.49
N SER A 73 1.44 20.25 -10.39
CA SER A 73 1.56 21.57 -9.79
C SER A 73 2.37 22.55 -10.66
N ASP A 74 2.23 23.85 -10.37
CA ASP A 74 3.03 24.92 -10.98
C ASP A 74 4.54 24.79 -10.70
N TYR A 75 4.94 24.04 -9.69
CA TYR A 75 6.33 23.73 -9.39
C TYR A 75 6.93 22.67 -10.33
N SER A 76 6.11 21.92 -11.02
CA SER A 76 6.55 20.98 -12.05
C SER A 76 6.79 21.70 -13.36
N ARG A 77 7.99 22.28 -13.54
CA ARG A 77 8.34 23.13 -14.72
C ARG A 77 7.99 22.50 -16.07
N ALA A 78 8.10 21.17 -16.19
CA ALA A 78 7.84 20.47 -17.44
C ALA A 78 6.36 20.05 -17.60
N LYS A 79 5.56 20.08 -16.53
CA LYS A 79 4.25 19.40 -16.47
C LYS A 79 3.14 20.25 -15.85
N ALA A 80 3.45 21.49 -15.42
CA ALA A 80 2.49 22.37 -14.75
C ALA A 80 1.13 22.40 -15.46
N GLY A 81 0.06 22.18 -14.71
CA GLY A 81 -1.32 22.15 -15.20
C GLY A 81 -1.70 20.96 -16.09
N LYS A 82 -0.78 20.01 -16.33
CA LYS A 82 -1.08 18.80 -17.11
C LYS A 82 -1.64 17.71 -16.23
N GLU A 83 -2.57 16.95 -16.78
CA GLU A 83 -3.03 15.71 -16.14
C GLU A 83 -1.91 14.67 -16.13
N ILE A 84 -1.71 14.02 -14.97
CA ILE A 84 -0.78 12.90 -14.79
C ILE A 84 -1.56 11.69 -14.30
N HIS A 85 -1.92 10.81 -15.21
CA HIS A 85 -2.73 9.64 -14.95
C HIS A 85 -1.90 8.37 -14.87
N ILE A 86 -1.21 8.18 -13.73
CA ILE A 86 -0.36 7.03 -13.43
C ILE A 86 -0.66 6.49 -12.02
N GLN A 87 -0.33 5.24 -11.73
CA GLN A 87 -0.59 4.63 -10.40
C GLN A 87 -0.06 5.50 -9.26
N SER A 88 1.18 5.97 -9.35
CA SER A 88 1.83 6.76 -8.30
C SER A 88 1.13 8.09 -7.98
N SER A 89 0.32 8.64 -8.89
CA SER A 89 -0.43 9.89 -8.66
C SER A 89 -1.52 9.75 -7.60
N TYR A 90 -2.07 8.55 -7.44
CA TYR A 90 -3.26 8.30 -6.62
C TYR A 90 -2.97 7.56 -5.32
N VAL A 91 -1.81 6.89 -5.21
CA VAL A 91 -1.49 6.00 -4.09
C VAL A 91 -1.42 6.74 -2.76
N LEU A 92 -0.54 7.75 -2.65
CA LEU A 92 -0.30 8.43 -1.37
C LEU A 92 -1.53 9.19 -0.85
N PRO A 93 -2.30 9.94 -1.68
CA PRO A 93 -3.51 10.61 -1.21
C PRO A 93 -4.55 9.67 -0.60
N LEU A 94 -4.66 8.45 -1.13
CA LEU A 94 -5.55 7.41 -0.60
C LEU A 94 -4.97 6.74 0.66
N ALA A 95 -3.68 6.34 0.62
CA ALA A 95 -3.03 5.65 1.74
C ALA A 95 -2.90 6.52 3.00
N PHE A 96 -2.72 7.83 2.84
CA PHE A 96 -2.57 8.78 3.94
C PHE A 96 -3.86 9.50 4.32
N ASN A 97 -5.01 9.07 3.78
CA ASN A 97 -6.31 9.69 4.07
C ASN A 97 -6.31 11.23 3.87
N ILE A 98 -5.70 11.71 2.77
CA ILE A 98 -5.60 13.15 2.48
C ILE A 98 -6.94 13.73 2.03
N ILE A 99 -7.74 12.93 1.32
CA ILE A 99 -8.99 13.35 0.70
C ILE A 99 -10.13 13.05 1.66
N ASP A 100 -10.70 14.07 2.28
CA ASP A 100 -11.81 13.93 3.24
C ASP A 100 -13.19 13.86 2.54
N ASP A 101 -13.33 14.44 1.33
CA ASP A 101 -14.55 14.36 0.53
C ASP A 101 -14.74 12.95 -0.05
N ALA A 102 -15.84 12.29 0.32
CA ALA A 102 -16.11 10.90 -0.05
C ALA A 102 -16.31 10.69 -1.56
N ASP A 103 -16.94 11.64 -2.25
CA ASP A 103 -17.21 11.55 -3.68
C ASP A 103 -15.90 11.72 -4.47
N LEU A 104 -15.08 12.70 -4.09
CA LEU A 104 -13.76 12.87 -4.69
C LEU A 104 -12.86 11.67 -4.40
N ARG A 105 -12.85 11.17 -3.15
CA ARG A 105 -12.07 9.98 -2.77
C ARG A 105 -12.44 8.77 -3.62
N LYS A 106 -13.75 8.56 -3.85
CA LYS A 106 -14.24 7.51 -4.75
C LYS A 106 -13.72 7.68 -6.17
N LYS A 107 -13.78 8.89 -6.75
CA LYS A 107 -13.26 9.16 -8.10
C LYS A 107 -11.74 8.91 -8.18
N VAL A 108 -11.00 9.33 -7.17
CA VAL A 108 -9.54 9.10 -7.09
C VAL A 108 -9.21 7.62 -7.00
N LEU A 109 -10.00 6.84 -6.24
CA LEU A 109 -9.89 5.39 -6.18
C LEU A 109 -10.22 4.74 -7.53
N ASP A 110 -11.29 5.16 -8.19
CA ASP A 110 -11.67 4.65 -9.51
C ASP A 110 -10.55 4.92 -10.54
N ASN A 111 -9.91 6.08 -10.47
CA ASN A 111 -8.74 6.41 -11.30
C ASN A 111 -7.53 5.53 -10.98
N LEU A 112 -7.24 5.24 -9.69
CA LEU A 112 -6.19 4.28 -9.33
C LEU A 112 -6.48 2.91 -9.92
N VAL A 113 -7.71 2.41 -9.77
CA VAL A 113 -8.14 1.12 -10.32
C VAL A 113 -8.04 1.08 -11.84
N GLU A 114 -8.37 2.17 -12.52
CA GLU A 114 -8.21 2.29 -13.97
C GLU A 114 -6.75 2.12 -14.39
N THR A 115 -5.81 2.81 -13.71
CA THR A 115 -4.37 2.69 -14.00
C THR A 115 -3.79 1.32 -13.66
N VAL A 116 -4.37 0.59 -12.71
CA VAL A 116 -3.98 -0.80 -12.40
C VAL A 116 -4.47 -1.75 -13.49
N LYS A 117 -5.69 -1.56 -13.99
CA LYS A 117 -6.26 -2.37 -15.08
C LYS A 117 -5.63 -2.06 -16.43
N ASN A 118 -5.24 -0.82 -16.65
CA ASN A 118 -4.70 -0.31 -17.91
C ASN A 118 -3.41 0.46 -17.66
N PRO A 119 -2.29 -0.22 -17.39
CA PRO A 119 -1.04 0.44 -16.98
C PRO A 119 -0.36 1.25 -18.09
N GLY A 120 -0.74 1.04 -19.34
CA GLY A 120 -0.14 1.75 -20.47
C GLY A 120 1.16 1.10 -20.97
N ILE A 121 2.00 1.92 -21.62
CA ILE A 121 3.29 1.51 -22.20
C ILE A 121 4.41 2.15 -21.38
N THR A 122 5.46 1.39 -21.09
CA THR A 122 6.68 1.92 -20.44
C THR A 122 7.53 2.74 -21.40
N ASP A 123 8.47 3.53 -20.86
CA ASP A 123 9.43 4.32 -21.64
C ASP A 123 10.30 3.46 -22.58
N ASN A 124 10.46 2.18 -22.28
CA ASN A 124 11.20 1.21 -23.11
C ASN A 124 10.33 0.60 -24.24
N GLY A 125 9.13 1.11 -24.46
CA GLY A 125 8.21 0.58 -25.47
C GLY A 125 7.56 -0.76 -25.09
N ILE A 126 7.74 -1.24 -23.85
CA ILE A 126 7.14 -2.48 -23.37
C ILE A 126 5.67 -2.22 -23.06
N THR A 127 4.78 -2.95 -23.70
CA THR A 127 3.35 -2.94 -23.37
C THR A 127 3.14 -3.76 -22.10
N CYS A 128 2.85 -3.09 -21.00
CA CYS A 128 2.59 -3.73 -19.73
C CYS A 128 1.21 -4.38 -19.72
N GLN A 129 1.15 -5.57 -19.14
CA GLN A 129 -0.11 -6.30 -19.00
C GLN A 129 -1.00 -5.66 -17.91
N PRO A 130 -2.32 -5.86 -17.93
CA PRO A 130 -3.19 -5.50 -16.81
C PRO A 130 -2.61 -5.98 -15.47
N TYR A 131 -2.75 -5.18 -14.43
CA TYR A 131 -2.25 -5.44 -13.08
C TYR A 131 -0.72 -5.43 -12.95
N SER A 132 -0.01 -4.83 -13.88
CA SER A 132 1.43 -4.56 -13.74
C SER A 132 1.69 -3.51 -12.66
N LEU A 133 2.78 -3.68 -11.91
CA LEU A 133 3.22 -2.78 -10.86
C LEU A 133 4.01 -1.60 -11.47
N MET A 134 3.34 -0.47 -11.68
CA MET A 134 3.94 0.71 -12.32
C MET A 134 4.53 1.71 -11.32
N THR A 135 4.51 1.39 -10.03
CA THR A 135 5.03 2.23 -8.96
C THR A 135 6.54 2.07 -8.79
N GLY A 136 7.21 3.13 -8.35
CA GLY A 136 8.60 3.05 -7.84
C GLY A 136 8.63 2.83 -6.33
N PHE A 137 9.82 2.88 -5.73
CA PHE A 137 10.06 2.50 -4.34
C PHE A 137 9.08 3.11 -3.34
N ILE A 138 8.90 4.43 -3.38
CA ILE A 138 8.09 5.15 -2.39
C ILE A 138 6.62 4.72 -2.43
N THR A 139 6.04 4.67 -3.62
CA THR A 139 4.60 4.39 -3.76
C THR A 139 4.29 2.90 -3.74
N THR A 140 5.27 2.03 -4.03
CA THR A 140 5.12 0.57 -3.89
C THR A 140 4.79 0.15 -2.46
N ALA A 141 5.37 0.81 -1.46
CA ALA A 141 5.09 0.52 -0.05
C ALA A 141 3.61 0.73 0.34
N TRP A 142 2.87 1.52 -0.44
CA TRP A 142 1.53 1.98 -0.07
C TRP A 142 0.41 1.52 -1.01
N ILE A 143 0.71 1.07 -2.23
CA ILE A 143 -0.33 0.80 -3.23
C ILE A 143 -1.32 -0.27 -2.80
N SER A 144 -0.84 -1.41 -2.28
CA SER A 144 -1.71 -2.50 -1.84
C SER A 144 -2.57 -2.09 -0.63
N LYS A 145 -1.99 -1.34 0.33
CA LYS A 145 -2.72 -0.74 1.45
C LYS A 145 -3.78 0.25 0.96
N ALA A 146 -3.41 1.19 0.06
CA ALA A 146 -4.34 2.16 -0.50
C ALA A 146 -5.55 1.50 -1.17
N LEU A 147 -5.33 0.40 -1.89
CA LEU A 147 -6.39 -0.38 -2.52
C LEU A 147 -7.26 -1.09 -1.46
N SER A 148 -6.66 -1.85 -0.56
CA SER A 148 -7.40 -2.66 0.43
C SER A 148 -8.20 -1.80 1.40
N GLU A 149 -7.63 -0.75 1.96
CA GLU A 149 -8.34 0.15 2.89
C GLU A 149 -9.48 0.95 2.24
N ASN A 150 -9.50 0.99 0.90
CA ASN A 150 -10.60 1.57 0.13
C ASN A 150 -11.50 0.51 -0.53
N GLY A 151 -11.49 -0.75 -0.05
CA GLY A 151 -12.39 -1.81 -0.49
C GLY A 151 -12.04 -2.44 -1.84
N ARG A 152 -10.79 -2.32 -2.29
CA ARG A 152 -10.30 -2.88 -3.56
C ARG A 152 -9.17 -3.89 -3.35
N SER A 153 -9.32 -4.78 -2.37
CA SER A 153 -8.39 -5.90 -2.15
C SER A 153 -8.27 -6.80 -3.36
N ASP A 154 -9.31 -6.89 -4.21
CA ASP A 154 -9.27 -7.57 -5.50
C ASP A 154 -8.10 -7.05 -6.38
N MET A 155 -7.89 -5.75 -6.42
CA MET A 155 -6.80 -5.14 -7.20
C MET A 155 -5.43 -5.37 -6.53
N ALA A 156 -5.35 -5.31 -5.20
CA ALA A 156 -4.12 -5.58 -4.46
C ALA A 156 -3.65 -7.04 -4.68
N TYR A 157 -4.55 -7.99 -4.62
CA TYR A 157 -4.24 -9.41 -4.91
C TYR A 157 -3.83 -9.62 -6.38
N ARG A 158 -4.49 -8.98 -7.33
CA ARG A 158 -4.11 -9.08 -8.75
C ARG A 158 -2.71 -8.49 -9.03
N LEU A 159 -2.36 -7.39 -8.38
CA LEU A 159 -1.00 -6.85 -8.45
C LEU A 159 0.03 -7.85 -7.88
N LEU A 160 -0.26 -8.45 -6.71
CA LEU A 160 0.63 -9.43 -6.08
C LEU A 160 0.84 -10.67 -6.95
N GLN A 161 -0.20 -11.14 -7.63
CA GLN A 161 -0.22 -12.39 -8.40
C GLN A 161 0.24 -12.23 -9.85
N GLN A 162 0.49 -11.00 -10.31
CA GLN A 162 0.98 -10.75 -11.68
C GLN A 162 2.39 -11.31 -11.85
N THR A 163 2.61 -12.06 -12.92
CA THR A 163 3.90 -12.69 -13.27
C THR A 163 4.63 -12.02 -14.43
N SER A 164 3.93 -11.19 -15.21
CA SER A 164 4.54 -10.44 -16.30
C SER A 164 5.26 -9.19 -15.78
N TYR A 165 6.31 -8.76 -16.47
CA TYR A 165 7.01 -7.50 -16.14
C TYR A 165 6.11 -6.26 -16.39
N PRO A 166 6.14 -5.27 -15.50
CA PRO A 166 6.75 -5.24 -14.18
C PRO A 166 5.81 -5.78 -13.09
N SER A 167 6.29 -6.67 -12.23
CA SER A 167 5.53 -7.23 -11.11
C SER A 167 6.45 -7.84 -10.05
N TRP A 168 5.93 -8.10 -8.84
CA TRP A 168 6.70 -8.78 -7.78
C TRP A 168 7.10 -10.20 -8.13
N LEU A 169 6.27 -10.93 -8.90
CA LEU A 169 6.55 -12.33 -9.24
C LEU A 169 7.39 -12.47 -10.52
N TYR A 170 7.55 -11.41 -11.33
CA TYR A 170 8.41 -11.49 -12.51
C TYR A 170 9.85 -11.88 -12.16
N PRO A 171 10.56 -11.25 -11.20
CA PRO A 171 11.86 -11.71 -10.76
C PRO A 171 11.88 -13.19 -10.33
N VAL A 172 10.81 -13.66 -9.68
CA VAL A 172 10.69 -15.08 -9.27
C VAL A 172 10.66 -16.00 -10.48
N THR A 173 9.96 -15.63 -11.56
CA THR A 173 9.98 -16.39 -12.83
C THR A 173 11.35 -16.39 -13.49
N GLN A 174 12.22 -15.44 -13.14
CA GLN A 174 13.60 -15.35 -13.61
C GLN A 174 14.62 -15.99 -12.64
N GLY A 175 14.13 -16.71 -11.61
CA GLY A 175 14.98 -17.45 -10.66
C GLY A 175 15.38 -16.64 -9.41
N ALA A 176 14.75 -15.50 -9.13
CA ALA A 176 15.05 -14.71 -7.94
C ALA A 176 14.68 -15.47 -6.65
N THR A 177 15.58 -15.41 -5.68
CA THR A 177 15.39 -15.90 -4.31
C THR A 177 15.44 -14.78 -3.27
N THR A 178 15.66 -13.55 -3.73
CA THR A 178 15.76 -12.32 -2.93
C THR A 178 14.97 -11.21 -3.60
N ILE A 179 14.74 -10.11 -2.89
CA ILE A 179 14.17 -8.90 -3.49
C ILE A 179 15.26 -8.14 -4.23
N TRP A 180 15.04 -7.91 -5.50
CA TRP A 180 15.95 -7.17 -6.37
C TRP A 180 15.67 -5.67 -6.37
N GLU A 181 16.70 -4.87 -6.65
CA GLU A 181 16.57 -3.42 -6.79
C GLU A 181 15.71 -3.03 -7.99
N ARG A 182 15.87 -3.75 -9.10
CA ARG A 182 15.03 -3.62 -10.29
C ARG A 182 14.25 -4.89 -10.52
N LEU A 183 13.02 -4.79 -10.94
CA LEU A 183 12.19 -5.96 -11.23
C LEU A 183 12.72 -6.77 -12.44
N ASP A 184 13.57 -6.17 -13.26
CA ASP A 184 14.26 -6.82 -14.39
C ASP A 184 15.80 -6.85 -14.22
N SER A 185 16.30 -6.90 -12.99
CA SER A 185 17.75 -6.95 -12.68
C SER A 185 18.48 -8.05 -13.43
N TYR A 186 17.84 -9.18 -13.63
CA TYR A 186 18.27 -10.29 -14.48
C TYR A 186 17.08 -10.84 -15.26
N THR A 187 17.33 -11.27 -16.49
CA THR A 187 16.36 -12.04 -17.27
C THR A 187 17.07 -13.20 -18.00
N HIS A 188 16.36 -14.30 -18.19
CA HIS A 188 16.90 -15.44 -18.93
C HIS A 188 17.33 -15.07 -20.35
N GLU A 189 16.67 -14.08 -20.96
CA GLU A 189 16.95 -13.64 -22.32
C GLU A 189 18.18 -12.71 -22.40
N ARG A 190 18.28 -11.74 -21.45
CA ARG A 190 19.29 -10.66 -21.53
C ARG A 190 20.43 -10.80 -20.52
N GLY A 191 20.38 -11.80 -19.63
CA GLY A 191 21.31 -11.88 -18.51
C GLY A 191 21.14 -10.69 -17.56
N PHE A 192 22.26 -10.13 -17.07
CA PHE A 192 22.26 -8.98 -16.14
C PHE A 192 21.90 -7.64 -16.80
N GLY A 193 21.75 -7.58 -18.12
CA GLY A 193 21.38 -6.36 -18.83
C GLY A 193 22.41 -5.23 -18.77
N GLY A 194 22.01 -4.01 -19.14
CA GLY A 194 22.94 -2.93 -19.45
C GLY A 194 23.65 -2.26 -18.28
N ASN A 195 22.95 -1.71 -17.30
CA ASN A 195 23.59 -0.92 -16.24
C ASN A 195 23.65 -1.68 -14.91
N ASN A 196 24.83 -2.26 -14.63
CA ASN A 196 25.07 -2.99 -13.38
C ASN A 196 25.60 -2.12 -12.23
N SER A 197 25.80 -0.83 -12.42
CA SER A 197 26.27 0.09 -11.36
C SER A 197 25.22 0.36 -10.28
N MET A 198 23.93 0.12 -10.59
CA MET A 198 22.79 0.26 -9.67
C MET A 198 21.88 -0.95 -9.85
N ASN A 199 22.34 -2.12 -9.48
CA ASN A 199 21.64 -3.38 -9.70
C ASN A 199 21.90 -4.36 -8.55
N SER A 200 21.42 -4.00 -7.36
CA SER A 200 21.52 -4.87 -6.19
C SER A 200 20.52 -6.03 -6.28
N PHE A 201 21.00 -7.23 -5.97
CA PHE A 201 20.18 -8.43 -5.86
C PHE A 201 19.70 -8.70 -4.43
N ASN A 202 19.93 -7.76 -3.52
CA ASN A 202 19.46 -7.81 -2.15
C ASN A 202 19.04 -6.39 -1.71
N HIS A 203 17.89 -5.93 -2.20
CA HIS A 203 17.39 -4.59 -2.01
C HIS A 203 15.96 -4.61 -1.48
N TYR A 204 15.71 -4.00 -0.30
CA TYR A 204 14.46 -4.16 0.46
C TYR A 204 13.23 -3.51 -0.16
N SER A 205 13.37 -2.46 -0.98
CA SER A 205 12.28 -1.52 -1.26
C SER A 205 11.01 -2.14 -1.87
N PHE A 206 11.14 -3.02 -2.86
CA PHE A 206 9.96 -3.73 -3.39
C PHE A 206 9.40 -4.76 -2.41
N GLY A 207 10.18 -5.20 -1.42
CA GLY A 207 9.74 -6.10 -0.35
C GLY A 207 8.79 -5.45 0.67
N ALA A 208 8.57 -4.13 0.61
CA ALA A 208 7.60 -3.42 1.44
C ALA A 208 6.16 -3.98 1.34
N VAL A 209 5.82 -4.72 0.28
CA VAL A 209 4.56 -5.46 0.15
C VAL A 209 4.34 -6.47 1.29
N GLY A 210 5.40 -6.93 1.95
CA GLY A 210 5.33 -7.82 3.11
C GLY A 210 4.48 -7.25 4.25
N GLN A 211 4.49 -5.94 4.47
CA GLN A 211 3.61 -5.30 5.45
C GLN A 211 2.13 -5.56 5.11
N TRP A 212 1.73 -5.37 3.86
CA TRP A 212 0.36 -5.64 3.43
C TRP A 212 -0.01 -7.12 3.54
N MET A 213 0.93 -8.02 3.25
CA MET A 213 0.70 -9.46 3.40
C MET A 213 0.40 -9.85 4.86
N ILE A 214 1.05 -9.21 5.83
CA ILE A 214 0.80 -9.46 7.26
C ILE A 214 -0.46 -8.70 7.73
N ALA A 215 -0.55 -7.39 7.47
CA ALA A 215 -1.61 -6.56 8.03
C ALA A 215 -2.97 -6.74 7.35
N ASN A 216 -3.00 -6.98 6.03
CA ASN A 216 -4.25 -7.11 5.29
C ASN A 216 -4.56 -8.57 4.92
N SER A 217 -3.66 -9.28 4.21
CA SER A 217 -3.95 -10.64 3.77
C SER A 217 -4.13 -11.59 4.96
N LEU A 218 -3.18 -11.60 5.91
CA LEU A 218 -3.31 -12.36 7.16
C LEU A 218 -4.12 -11.65 8.24
N GLY A 219 -4.30 -10.34 8.11
CA GLY A 219 -5.11 -9.52 9.00
C GLY A 219 -4.52 -9.33 10.40
N ILE A 220 -3.22 -9.51 10.58
CA ILE A 220 -2.56 -9.23 11.86
C ILE A 220 -2.13 -7.76 11.84
N ASP A 221 -2.92 -6.88 12.46
CA ASP A 221 -2.64 -5.46 12.47
C ASP A 221 -2.65 -4.90 13.90
N ARG A 222 -1.91 -3.80 14.10
CA ARG A 222 -1.84 -3.10 15.37
C ARG A 222 -3.17 -2.42 15.69
N ASP A 223 -3.51 -2.35 16.96
CA ASP A 223 -4.52 -1.41 17.44
C ASP A 223 -3.85 -0.06 17.75
N PRO A 224 -4.19 1.02 17.03
CA PRO A 224 -3.61 2.34 17.28
C PRO A 224 -3.90 2.87 18.70
N SER A 225 -5.00 2.44 19.32
CA SER A 225 -5.38 2.85 20.67
C SER A 225 -4.66 2.09 21.77
N LYS A 226 -4.08 0.92 21.44
CA LYS A 226 -3.35 0.03 22.37
C LYS A 226 -2.06 -0.47 21.71
N PRO A 227 -1.05 0.37 21.54
CA PRO A 227 0.17 -0.01 20.82
C PRO A 227 0.95 -1.11 21.54
N GLY A 228 1.76 -1.87 20.80
CA GLY A 228 2.66 -2.89 21.36
C GLY A 228 2.20 -4.34 21.20
N PHE A 229 1.00 -4.61 20.63
CA PHE A 229 0.42 -5.93 20.43
C PHE A 229 0.00 -6.69 21.72
N GLU A 230 -0.13 -6.02 22.86
CA GLU A 230 -0.90 -6.57 23.98
C GLU A 230 -2.37 -6.73 23.62
N HIS A 231 -2.88 -5.78 22.83
CA HIS A 231 -4.12 -5.90 22.08
C HIS A 231 -3.86 -5.61 20.59
N PHE A 232 -4.53 -6.33 19.70
CA PHE A 232 -4.36 -6.18 18.26
C PHE A 232 -5.65 -6.48 17.49
N ILE A 233 -5.65 -6.15 16.20
CA ILE A 233 -6.78 -6.40 15.31
C ILE A 233 -6.51 -7.66 14.50
N LEU A 234 -7.49 -8.56 14.43
CA LEU A 234 -7.55 -9.68 13.49
C LEU A 234 -8.60 -9.42 12.43
N LYS A 235 -8.14 -8.98 11.26
CA LYS A 235 -9.01 -8.62 10.12
C LYS A 235 -8.44 -9.17 8.81
N PRO A 236 -8.35 -10.49 8.63
CA PRO A 236 -7.84 -11.07 7.39
C PRO A 236 -8.78 -10.78 6.22
N GLU A 237 -8.17 -10.43 5.10
CA GLU A 237 -8.85 -10.25 3.83
C GLU A 237 -8.46 -11.39 2.89
N ALA A 238 -9.26 -12.45 2.83
CA ALA A 238 -9.06 -13.53 1.87
C ALA A 238 -9.15 -13.01 0.43
N ASP A 239 -8.42 -13.64 -0.49
CA ASP A 239 -8.39 -13.20 -1.89
C ASP A 239 -9.80 -13.27 -2.54
N PRO A 240 -10.43 -12.13 -2.84
CA PRO A 240 -11.76 -12.11 -3.44
C PRO A 240 -11.73 -12.53 -4.91
N THR A 241 -10.56 -12.67 -5.53
CA THR A 241 -10.42 -13.17 -6.92
C THR A 241 -10.42 -14.69 -6.98
N GLY A 242 -10.21 -15.37 -5.85
CA GLY A 242 -10.15 -16.82 -5.74
C GLY A 242 -8.90 -17.46 -6.36
N GLN A 243 -7.96 -16.67 -6.85
CA GLN A 243 -6.71 -17.18 -7.43
C GLN A 243 -5.75 -17.69 -6.34
N MET A 244 -5.62 -16.96 -5.24
CA MET A 244 -4.98 -17.44 -4.03
C MET A 244 -6.05 -18.13 -3.17
N THR A 245 -5.87 -19.40 -2.89
CA THR A 245 -6.87 -20.22 -2.18
C THR A 245 -6.61 -20.34 -0.69
N TRP A 246 -5.46 -19.90 -0.22
CA TRP A 246 -5.09 -19.87 1.18
C TRP A 246 -3.92 -18.94 1.47
N ALA A 247 -3.83 -18.47 2.71
CA ALA A 247 -2.63 -17.87 3.27
C ALA A 247 -2.46 -18.32 4.71
N LYS A 248 -1.21 -18.43 5.15
CA LYS A 248 -0.85 -18.77 6.53
C LYS A 248 0.44 -18.07 6.91
N GLY A 249 0.47 -17.50 8.10
CA GLY A 249 1.66 -16.85 8.60
C GLY A 249 1.54 -16.48 10.08
N TRP A 250 2.56 -15.80 10.57
CA TRP A 250 2.63 -15.35 11.94
C TRP A 250 3.41 -14.04 12.04
N TYR A 251 3.25 -13.40 13.19
CA TYR A 251 4.03 -12.24 13.60
C TYR A 251 4.52 -12.44 15.02
N ASP A 252 5.83 -12.37 15.25
CA ASP A 252 6.44 -12.50 16.56
C ASP A 252 6.45 -11.13 17.25
N THR A 253 5.80 -11.02 18.40
CA THR A 253 5.67 -9.82 19.21
C THR A 253 6.42 -10.00 20.54
N PRO A 254 6.65 -8.91 21.32
CA PRO A 254 7.18 -9.04 22.68
C PRO A 254 6.37 -9.93 23.60
N TYR A 255 5.07 -10.14 23.31
CA TYR A 255 4.15 -10.98 24.08
C TYR A 255 4.06 -12.42 23.58
N GLY A 256 4.69 -12.74 22.44
CA GLY A 256 4.67 -14.05 21.84
C GLY A 256 4.18 -14.04 20.39
N ARG A 257 4.01 -15.24 19.84
CA ARG A 257 3.62 -15.43 18.43
C ARG A 257 2.14 -15.30 18.22
N ILE A 258 1.73 -14.40 17.35
CA ILE A 258 0.38 -14.31 16.78
C ILE A 258 0.39 -15.10 15.48
N SER A 259 -0.55 -16.06 15.31
CA SER A 259 -0.69 -16.80 14.06
C SER A 259 -2.05 -16.51 13.43
N SER A 260 -2.09 -16.45 12.11
CA SER A 260 -3.30 -16.29 11.33
C SER A 260 -3.24 -17.13 10.06
N SER A 261 -4.34 -17.73 9.70
CA SER A 261 -4.51 -18.34 8.39
C SER A 261 -5.95 -18.25 7.91
N TRP A 262 -6.09 -18.29 6.59
CA TRP A 262 -7.38 -18.47 5.96
C TRP A 262 -7.26 -19.45 4.78
N LYS A 263 -8.38 -20.11 4.45
CA LYS A 263 -8.47 -21.04 3.33
C LYS A 263 -9.86 -20.97 2.70
N LEU A 264 -9.90 -20.95 1.38
CA LEU A 264 -11.15 -21.09 0.63
C LEU A 264 -11.58 -22.54 0.60
N VAL A 265 -12.81 -22.81 1.05
CA VAL A 265 -13.44 -24.15 1.04
C VAL A 265 -14.82 -24.01 0.39
N GLY A 266 -14.94 -24.38 -0.86
CA GLY A 266 -16.13 -24.09 -1.65
C GLY A 266 -16.38 -22.57 -1.74
N ASN A 267 -17.55 -22.13 -1.29
CA ASN A 267 -17.95 -20.72 -1.27
C ASN A 267 -17.72 -20.05 0.09
N LYS A 268 -16.99 -20.69 0.99
CA LYS A 268 -16.72 -20.18 2.34
C LYS A 268 -15.24 -19.97 2.54
N VAL A 269 -14.91 -19.13 3.52
CA VAL A 269 -13.54 -18.96 4.01
C VAL A 269 -13.48 -19.55 5.41
N GLU A 270 -12.56 -20.46 5.64
CA GLU A 270 -12.22 -20.96 6.97
C GLU A 270 -11.04 -20.13 7.51
N TYR A 271 -11.14 -19.71 8.77
CA TYR A 271 -10.11 -18.94 9.46
C TYR A 271 -9.58 -19.67 10.67
N GLU A 272 -8.27 -19.62 10.92
CA GLU A 272 -7.65 -20.10 12.13
C GLU A 272 -6.73 -19.02 12.70
N PHE A 273 -6.84 -18.79 14.04
CA PHE A 273 -6.02 -17.83 14.75
C PHE A 273 -5.42 -18.43 16.00
N THR A 274 -4.22 -17.96 16.38
CA THR A 274 -3.63 -18.20 17.71
C THR A 274 -3.24 -16.86 18.32
N ILE A 275 -3.75 -16.60 19.52
CA ILE A 275 -3.50 -15.39 20.32
C ILE A 275 -2.63 -15.81 21.50
N PRO A 276 -1.43 -15.21 21.72
CA PRO A 276 -0.54 -15.58 22.80
C PRO A 276 -1.11 -15.22 24.17
N GLU A 277 -0.59 -15.87 25.23
CA GLU A 277 -0.97 -15.57 26.61
C GLU A 277 -0.75 -14.11 26.97
N GLY A 278 -1.66 -13.54 27.75
CA GLY A 278 -1.62 -12.14 28.16
C GLY A 278 -2.10 -11.15 27.09
N CYS A 279 -2.45 -11.62 25.89
CA CYS A 279 -2.96 -10.78 24.81
C CYS A 279 -4.46 -10.94 24.61
N THR A 280 -5.04 -9.91 23.98
CA THR A 280 -6.41 -9.91 23.43
C THR A 280 -6.42 -9.45 21.99
N ALA A 281 -7.47 -9.76 21.24
CA ALA A 281 -7.63 -9.30 19.87
C ALA A 281 -9.08 -8.93 19.55
N THR A 282 -9.29 -7.88 18.78
CA THR A 282 -10.59 -7.60 18.16
C THR A 282 -10.68 -8.32 16.82
N LEU A 283 -11.62 -9.25 16.70
CA LEU A 283 -11.89 -9.99 15.46
C LEU A 283 -12.87 -9.24 14.58
N ARG A 284 -12.49 -9.04 13.31
CA ARG A 284 -13.28 -8.39 12.26
C ARG A 284 -13.22 -9.22 10.99
N ILE A 285 -14.11 -10.20 10.84
CA ILE A 285 -14.22 -11.01 9.62
C ILE A 285 -15.63 -10.96 9.04
N PRO A 286 -15.78 -11.06 7.70
CA PRO A 286 -17.09 -10.98 7.05
C PRO A 286 -18.07 -12.04 7.59
N GLY A 287 -19.31 -11.62 7.85
CA GLY A 287 -20.38 -12.52 8.29
C GLY A 287 -20.36 -12.90 9.77
N ILE A 288 -19.39 -12.43 10.54
CA ILE A 288 -19.30 -12.62 11.98
C ILE A 288 -19.34 -11.26 12.68
N LEU A 289 -20.10 -11.19 13.77
CA LEU A 289 -20.18 -9.96 14.58
C LEU A 289 -18.79 -9.69 15.19
N GLU A 290 -18.39 -8.41 15.16
CA GLU A 290 -17.17 -7.96 15.81
C GLU A 290 -17.16 -8.40 17.27
N GLN A 291 -16.08 -9.03 17.69
CA GLN A 291 -15.94 -9.55 19.05
C GLN A 291 -14.49 -9.48 19.53
N GLU A 292 -14.34 -9.43 20.85
CA GLU A 292 -13.04 -9.49 21.50
C GLU A 292 -12.71 -10.96 21.83
N LEU A 293 -11.49 -11.38 21.52
CA LEU A 293 -10.95 -12.70 21.77
C LEU A 293 -9.82 -12.62 22.80
N SER A 294 -9.84 -13.53 23.76
CA SER A 294 -8.74 -13.74 24.72
C SER A 294 -7.63 -14.61 24.12
N ALA A 295 -6.56 -14.84 24.89
CA ALA A 295 -5.54 -15.81 24.54
C ALA A 295 -6.13 -17.19 24.25
N GLY A 296 -5.64 -17.87 23.20
CA GLY A 296 -6.14 -19.16 22.77
C GLY A 296 -6.05 -19.41 21.27
N SER A 297 -6.62 -20.55 20.83
CA SER A 297 -6.71 -20.91 19.42
C SER A 297 -8.18 -20.97 19.00
N TYR A 298 -8.47 -20.39 17.84
CA TYR A 298 -9.83 -20.19 17.33
C TYR A 298 -9.97 -20.65 15.90
N ARG A 299 -11.18 -21.14 15.55
CA ARG A 299 -11.59 -21.48 14.17
C ARG A 299 -12.97 -20.89 13.89
N PHE A 300 -13.12 -20.34 12.69
CA PHE A 300 -14.36 -19.73 12.21
C PHE A 300 -14.71 -20.19 10.81
#